data_872867b0a5ea3d08e9f2293b8766564a
#
_entry.id   872867b0a5ea3d08e9f2293b8766564a
#
_cell.length_a   1.000
_cell.length_b   1.000
_cell.length_c   1.000
_cell.angle_alpha   90.00
_cell.angle_beta   90.00
_cell.angle_gamma   90.00
#
_symmetry.space_group_name_H-M   'P 1'
#
loop_
_entity.id
_entity.type
_entity.pdbx_description
1 polymer ?
#
loop_
_entity_poly.entity_id
_entity_poly.type
_entity_poly.pdbx_seq_one_letter_code
_entity_poly.pdbx_strand_id
1 'polypeptide(L)'
;MQRHEFSFELDAPPELVWEVFWYRGPDRPQPKDVKTRIEILHPGDDDGNGLVRHCYFPVPKWLLSKGVGQSWEWLTEVKPYESWRYDAVGKPLWSRATGFTRLEPIADGRTKVTFIEEYEAFNPIMRVLFEKRVHEGLSRDNDTILAALNGGLAWHRRRKEKAARAAQEAGDAQSG
;
A
#
# COMPACT_ATOMS: atom_id res chain seq x y z
N MET A 1 13.68 -8.83 15.81
CA MET A 1 12.85 -8.19 14.78
C MET A 1 12.66 -9.20 13.67
N GLN A 2 11.44 -9.47 13.24
CA GLN A 2 11.12 -10.40 12.15
C GLN A 2 11.16 -9.65 10.83
N ARG A 3 11.65 -10.33 9.80
CA ARG A 3 11.69 -9.81 8.42
C ARG A 3 10.79 -10.65 7.52
N HIS A 4 9.97 -9.99 6.77
CA HIS A 4 9.13 -10.57 5.73
C HIS A 4 9.48 -9.89 4.39
N GLU A 5 9.77 -10.68 3.36
CA GLU A 5 10.10 -10.18 2.03
C GLU A 5 9.25 -10.92 1.01
N PHE A 6 8.58 -10.18 0.15
CA PHE A 6 7.76 -10.75 -0.92
C PHE A 6 7.74 -9.82 -2.13
N SER A 7 7.44 -10.34 -3.29
CA SER A 7 7.38 -9.55 -4.51
C SER A 7 6.28 -10.04 -5.45
N PHE A 8 5.79 -9.11 -6.26
CA PHE A 8 4.82 -9.36 -7.34
C PHE A 8 5.34 -8.79 -8.64
N GLU A 9 4.97 -9.43 -9.75
CA GLU A 9 5.07 -8.84 -11.08
C GLU A 9 3.70 -8.30 -11.47
N LEU A 10 3.65 -7.03 -11.86
CA LEU A 10 2.45 -6.34 -12.28
C LEU A 10 2.56 -5.99 -13.76
N ASP A 11 1.49 -6.22 -14.51
CA ASP A 11 1.38 -5.86 -15.93
C ASP A 11 1.07 -4.37 -16.07
N ALA A 12 2.06 -3.54 -15.69
CA ALA A 12 1.98 -2.09 -15.77
C ALA A 12 3.37 -1.47 -15.60
N PRO A 13 3.66 -0.31 -16.24
CA PRO A 13 4.89 0.42 -16.03
C PRO A 13 4.95 1.04 -14.63
N PRO A 14 6.17 1.36 -14.12
CA PRO A 14 6.36 1.89 -12.75
C PRO A 14 5.51 3.12 -12.43
N GLU A 15 5.30 4.00 -13.40
CA GLU A 15 4.51 5.24 -13.24
C GLU A 15 3.05 4.92 -12.90
N LEU A 16 2.46 3.92 -13.58
CA LEU A 16 1.08 3.52 -13.30
C LEU A 16 0.96 2.76 -11.97
N VAL A 17 1.96 1.93 -11.65
CA VAL A 17 2.04 1.25 -10.35
C VAL A 17 2.17 2.28 -9.23
N TRP A 18 3.02 3.29 -9.41
CA TRP A 18 3.16 4.41 -8.49
C TRP A 18 1.83 5.10 -8.20
N GLU A 19 1.04 5.40 -9.23
CA GLU A 19 -0.28 6.01 -9.07
C GLU A 19 -1.22 5.17 -8.17
N VAL A 20 -1.15 3.84 -8.22
CA VAL A 20 -1.96 2.98 -7.34
C VAL A 20 -1.65 3.24 -5.86
N PHE A 21 -0.40 3.44 -5.51
CA PHE A 21 0.01 3.71 -4.13
C PHE A 21 -0.22 5.16 -3.72
N TRP A 22 0.05 6.12 -4.62
CA TRP A 22 0.20 7.54 -4.29
C TRP A 22 -0.96 8.44 -4.70
N TYR A 23 -1.89 7.95 -5.53
CA TYR A 23 -3.04 8.74 -5.91
C TYR A 23 -3.90 9.13 -4.70
N ARG A 24 -4.21 10.42 -4.57
CA ARG A 24 -4.95 11.03 -3.45
C ARG A 24 -6.21 11.78 -3.90
N GLY A 25 -6.61 11.62 -5.17
CA GLY A 25 -7.80 12.28 -5.70
C GLY A 25 -9.10 11.86 -4.98
N PRO A 26 -10.13 12.72 -5.04
CA PRO A 26 -11.40 12.49 -4.35
C PRO A 26 -12.18 11.29 -4.90
N ASP A 27 -11.89 10.88 -6.13
CA ASP A 27 -12.52 9.75 -6.81
C ASP A 27 -11.82 8.41 -6.55
N ARG A 28 -10.85 8.38 -5.61
CA ARG A 28 -10.20 7.14 -5.21
C ARG A 28 -11.21 6.18 -4.60
N PRO A 29 -11.29 4.93 -5.09
CA PRO A 29 -12.16 3.93 -4.49
C PRO A 29 -11.81 3.72 -3.02
N GLN A 30 -12.79 3.85 -2.17
CA GLN A 30 -12.62 3.49 -0.76
C GLN A 30 -12.88 1.99 -0.59
N PRO A 31 -12.10 1.29 0.26
CA PRO A 31 -12.38 -0.08 0.60
C PRO A 31 -13.82 -0.22 1.12
N LYS A 32 -14.54 -1.22 0.63
CA LYS A 32 -15.91 -1.51 1.10
C LYS A 32 -15.91 -2.02 2.55
N ASP A 33 -14.79 -2.60 2.99
CA ASP A 33 -14.60 -3.04 4.36
C ASP A 33 -14.06 -1.89 5.21
N VAL A 34 -14.88 -1.42 6.15
CA VAL A 34 -14.50 -0.37 7.11
C VAL A 34 -13.30 -0.73 8.00
N LYS A 35 -12.92 -2.02 8.04
CA LYS A 35 -11.74 -2.48 8.79
C LYS A 35 -10.42 -2.22 8.07
N THR A 36 -10.47 -1.94 6.78
CA THR A 36 -9.27 -1.62 5.97
C THR A 36 -9.43 -0.22 5.43
N ARG A 37 -8.73 0.74 6.03
CA ARG A 37 -8.73 2.14 5.59
C ARG A 37 -7.41 2.81 5.88
N ILE A 38 -7.13 3.86 5.14
CA ILE A 38 -5.95 4.72 5.34
C ILE A 38 -6.44 6.16 5.48
N GLU A 39 -6.03 6.80 6.56
CA GLU A 39 -6.26 8.22 6.81
C GLU A 39 -4.92 8.95 6.69
N ILE A 40 -4.84 9.97 5.85
CA ILE A 40 -3.66 10.82 5.75
C ILE A 40 -3.74 11.88 6.84
N LEU A 41 -2.78 11.86 7.75
CA LEU A 41 -2.67 12.81 8.86
C LEU A 41 -1.81 14.01 8.47
N HIS A 42 -0.78 13.79 7.65
CA HIS A 42 0.09 14.84 7.10
C HIS A 42 0.48 14.45 5.66
N PRO A 43 0.36 15.34 4.68
CA PRO A 43 0.58 14.97 3.28
C PRO A 43 2.07 14.76 2.92
N GLY A 44 3.01 15.27 3.73
CA GLY A 44 4.43 15.29 3.37
C GLY A 44 4.76 16.46 2.43
N ASP A 45 5.96 16.39 1.85
CA ASP A 45 6.38 17.28 0.76
C ASP A 45 5.83 16.81 -0.60
N ASP A 46 6.21 17.49 -1.69
CA ASP A 46 5.74 17.20 -3.04
C ASP A 46 6.10 15.77 -3.51
N ASP A 47 7.23 15.23 -3.05
CA ASP A 47 7.65 13.85 -3.32
C ASP A 47 7.01 12.84 -2.36
N GLY A 48 6.42 13.31 -1.27
CA GLY A 48 5.78 12.49 -0.24
C GLY A 48 6.67 12.14 0.96
N ASN A 49 7.89 12.69 1.06
CA ASN A 49 8.69 12.53 2.27
C ASN A 49 8.00 13.25 3.44
N GLY A 50 8.00 12.61 4.61
CA GLY A 50 7.30 13.14 5.77
C GLY A 50 5.77 12.95 5.74
N LEU A 51 5.23 12.24 4.74
CA LEU A 51 3.82 11.83 4.77
C LEU A 51 3.57 10.97 6.01
N VAL A 52 2.54 11.32 6.77
CA VAL A 52 2.08 10.55 7.93
C VAL A 52 0.69 10.00 7.64
N ARG A 53 0.53 8.69 7.81
CA ARG A 53 -0.76 8.02 7.61
C ARG A 53 -1.13 7.12 8.78
N HIS A 54 -2.42 7.01 9.04
CA HIS A 54 -2.99 6.07 9.98
C HIS A 54 -3.70 4.97 9.19
N CYS A 55 -3.18 3.77 9.32
CA CYS A 55 -3.67 2.59 8.62
C CYS A 55 -4.47 1.71 9.57
N TYR A 56 -5.62 1.20 9.09
CA TYR A 56 -6.44 0.21 9.76
C TYR A 56 -6.44 -1.05 8.92
N PHE A 57 -6.33 -2.21 9.56
CA PHE A 57 -6.29 -3.50 8.89
C PHE A 57 -6.93 -4.60 9.74
N PRO A 58 -7.46 -5.66 9.14
CA PRO A 58 -8.03 -6.76 9.88
C PRO A 58 -6.95 -7.55 10.63
N VAL A 59 -7.25 -7.90 11.88
CA VAL A 59 -6.42 -8.80 12.68
C VAL A 59 -7.28 -9.88 13.32
N PRO A 60 -6.71 -11.01 13.73
CA PRO A 60 -7.45 -12.05 14.42
C PRO A 60 -8.22 -11.51 15.65
N LYS A 61 -9.47 -11.90 15.81
CA LYS A 61 -10.34 -11.40 16.90
C LYS A 61 -9.82 -11.70 18.30
N TRP A 62 -9.00 -12.74 18.46
CA TRP A 62 -8.40 -13.11 19.74
C TRP A 62 -7.33 -12.12 20.23
N LEU A 63 -6.89 -11.16 19.40
CA LEU A 63 -5.96 -10.10 19.76
C LEU A 63 -6.60 -8.93 20.55
N LEU A 64 -7.77 -9.11 21.11
CA LEU A 64 -8.46 -8.12 21.97
C LEU A 64 -8.67 -6.72 21.35
N SER A 65 -8.61 -6.61 20.04
CA SER A 65 -8.76 -5.34 19.30
C SER A 65 -10.05 -5.28 18.49
N LYS A 66 -11.03 -6.12 18.83
CA LYS A 66 -12.28 -6.28 18.06
C LYS A 66 -12.03 -6.64 16.57
N GLY A 67 -10.89 -7.25 16.28
CA GLY A 67 -10.48 -7.66 14.95
C GLY A 67 -9.94 -6.53 14.08
N VAL A 68 -9.51 -5.40 14.67
CA VAL A 68 -8.91 -4.27 13.94
C VAL A 68 -7.53 -3.97 14.52
N GLY A 69 -6.52 -4.04 13.67
CA GLY A 69 -5.19 -3.51 13.93
C GLY A 69 -5.06 -2.08 13.44
N GLN A 70 -4.12 -1.35 13.99
CA GLN A 70 -3.83 0.03 13.64
C GLN A 70 -2.32 0.22 13.53
N SER A 71 -1.91 1.04 12.57
CA SER A 71 -0.52 1.42 12.36
C SER A 71 -0.45 2.91 12.04
N TRP A 72 0.43 3.63 12.72
CA TRP A 72 0.81 4.98 12.36
C TRP A 72 2.14 4.91 11.66
N GLU A 73 2.17 5.36 10.43
CA GLU A 73 3.30 5.21 9.54
C GLU A 73 3.75 6.59 9.06
N TRP A 74 5.07 6.80 9.01
CA TRP A 74 5.65 7.99 8.41
C TRP A 74 6.64 7.57 7.33
N LEU A 75 6.52 8.21 6.18
CA LEU A 75 7.26 7.84 4.99
C LEU A 75 8.53 8.69 4.87
N THR A 76 9.61 8.02 4.53
CA THR A 76 10.94 8.60 4.35
C THR A 76 11.61 8.00 3.11
N GLU A 77 12.70 8.61 2.67
CA GLU A 77 13.50 8.13 1.54
C GLU A 77 12.64 7.87 0.30
N VAL A 78 11.62 8.71 0.08
CA VAL A 78 10.76 8.60 -1.08
C VAL A 78 11.51 9.04 -2.32
N LYS A 79 11.60 8.14 -3.29
CA LYS A 79 12.12 8.37 -4.63
C LYS A 79 10.98 8.10 -5.61
N PRO A 80 10.37 9.13 -6.20
CA PRO A 80 9.24 8.97 -7.10
C PRO A 80 9.49 7.92 -8.18
N TYR A 81 8.52 7.04 -8.38
CA TYR A 81 8.52 5.92 -9.34
C TYR A 81 9.54 4.79 -9.07
N GLU A 82 10.37 4.91 -8.02
CA GLU A 82 11.42 3.93 -7.69
C GLU A 82 11.17 3.23 -6.36
N SER A 83 11.04 3.99 -5.27
CA SER A 83 11.00 3.38 -3.94
C SER A 83 10.53 4.34 -2.84
N TRP A 84 10.14 3.78 -1.74
CA TRP A 84 9.91 4.51 -0.49
C TRP A 84 10.14 3.62 0.72
N ARG A 85 10.46 4.25 1.84
CA ARG A 85 10.55 3.61 3.14
C ARG A 85 9.45 4.16 4.06
N TYR A 86 9.01 3.36 5.01
CA TYR A 86 8.22 3.84 6.13
C TYR A 86 8.76 3.28 7.44
N ASP A 87 8.63 4.06 8.51
CA ASP A 87 8.70 3.60 9.89
C ASP A 87 7.31 3.65 10.48
N ALA A 88 7.01 2.75 11.43
CA ALA A 88 5.68 2.64 11.99
C ALA A 88 5.68 2.19 13.46
N VAL A 89 4.63 2.59 14.15
CA VAL A 89 4.20 2.02 15.42
C VAL A 89 2.79 1.48 15.28
N GLY A 90 2.49 0.37 15.91
CA GLY A 90 1.19 -0.28 15.69
C GLY A 90 0.60 -0.94 16.93
N LYS A 91 -0.69 -1.19 16.89
CA LYS A 91 -1.45 -1.90 17.93
C LYS A 91 -2.39 -2.91 17.28
N PRO A 92 -2.60 -4.08 17.86
CA PRO A 92 -1.97 -4.62 19.07
C PRO A 92 -0.71 -5.44 18.81
N LEU A 93 -0.22 -5.53 17.56
CA LEU A 93 0.75 -6.55 17.16
C LEU A 93 2.19 -6.14 17.37
N TRP A 94 2.58 -4.90 17.04
CA TRP A 94 3.97 -4.49 17.07
C TRP A 94 4.20 -3.14 17.72
N SER A 95 5.33 -3.02 18.38
CA SER A 95 5.82 -1.78 18.96
C SER A 95 6.56 -0.93 17.94
N ARG A 96 7.16 -1.57 16.95
CA ARG A 96 7.92 -0.95 15.87
C ARG A 96 7.80 -1.80 14.62
N ALA A 97 7.63 -1.15 13.49
CA ALA A 97 7.76 -1.77 12.17
C ALA A 97 8.52 -0.82 11.24
N THR A 98 9.20 -1.37 10.26
CA THR A 98 9.77 -0.62 9.14
C THR A 98 9.42 -1.37 7.86
N GLY A 99 9.19 -0.64 6.79
CA GLY A 99 8.96 -1.22 5.49
C GLY A 99 9.70 -0.46 4.41
N PHE A 100 10.12 -1.20 3.39
CA PHE A 100 10.72 -0.66 2.19
C PHE A 100 10.00 -1.26 0.99
N THR A 101 9.56 -0.41 0.09
CA THR A 101 8.94 -0.82 -1.17
C THR A 101 9.79 -0.33 -2.32
N ARG A 102 10.03 -1.21 -3.29
CA ARG A 102 10.81 -0.91 -4.50
C ARG A 102 10.01 -1.31 -5.74
N LEU A 103 10.07 -0.44 -6.75
CA LEU A 103 9.52 -0.65 -8.08
C LEU A 103 10.68 -0.83 -9.05
N GLU A 104 10.75 -1.95 -9.72
CA GLU A 104 11.80 -2.26 -10.71
C GLU A 104 11.14 -2.53 -12.05
N PRO A 105 11.44 -1.72 -13.09
CA PRO A 105 10.97 -2.03 -14.43
C PRO A 105 11.59 -3.36 -14.89
N ILE A 106 10.75 -4.22 -15.46
CA ILE A 106 11.17 -5.47 -16.11
C ILE A 106 10.71 -5.49 -17.56
N ALA A 107 11.06 -6.54 -18.30
CA ALA A 107 10.70 -6.65 -19.70
C ALA A 107 9.19 -6.46 -19.97
N ASP A 108 8.84 -6.06 -21.18
CA ASP A 108 7.47 -5.91 -21.69
C ASP A 108 6.61 -4.86 -20.96
N GLY A 109 7.23 -3.81 -20.41
CA GLY A 109 6.51 -2.73 -19.73
C GLY A 109 5.86 -3.13 -18.42
N ARG A 110 6.35 -4.20 -17.80
CA ARG A 110 5.91 -4.68 -16.48
C ARG A 110 6.78 -4.13 -15.37
N THR A 111 6.29 -4.22 -14.16
CA THR A 111 7.00 -3.79 -12.95
C THR A 111 7.05 -4.92 -11.94
N LYS A 112 8.23 -5.20 -11.41
CA LYS A 112 8.39 -5.99 -10.21
C LYS A 112 8.28 -5.06 -9.00
N VAL A 113 7.33 -5.34 -8.12
CA VAL A 113 7.16 -4.64 -6.84
C VAL A 113 7.69 -5.55 -5.74
N THR A 114 8.67 -5.06 -4.99
CA THR A 114 9.25 -5.78 -3.85
C THR A 114 8.92 -5.05 -2.56
N PHE A 115 8.38 -5.78 -1.59
CA PHE A 115 8.13 -5.31 -0.23
C PHE A 115 9.10 -6.00 0.71
N ILE A 116 9.73 -5.23 1.57
CA ILE A 116 10.56 -5.70 2.66
C ILE A 116 10.01 -5.08 3.92
N GLU A 117 9.51 -5.91 4.82
CA GLU A 117 8.90 -5.47 6.06
C GLU A 117 9.61 -6.10 7.24
N GLU A 118 9.92 -5.28 8.23
CA GLU A 118 10.53 -5.72 9.48
C GLU A 118 9.68 -5.20 10.64
N TYR A 119 9.34 -6.06 11.58
CA TYR A 119 8.56 -5.68 12.74
C TYR A 119 9.01 -6.35 14.03
N GLU A 120 8.74 -5.69 15.12
CA GLU A 120 9.00 -6.16 16.46
C GLU A 120 7.69 -6.29 17.23
N ALA A 121 7.33 -7.51 17.64
CA ALA A 121 6.12 -7.74 18.39
C ALA A 121 6.15 -7.03 19.75
N PHE A 122 5.02 -6.43 20.13
CA PHE A 122 4.87 -5.63 21.34
C PHE A 122 5.19 -6.41 22.62
N ASN A 123 4.81 -7.69 22.68
CA ASN A 123 4.94 -8.51 23.87
C ASN A 123 5.96 -9.62 23.67
N PRO A 124 6.98 -9.79 24.58
CA PRO A 124 7.97 -10.87 24.49
C PRO A 124 7.34 -12.27 24.43
N ILE A 125 6.24 -12.49 25.14
CA ILE A 125 5.50 -13.77 25.10
C ILE A 125 4.90 -14.00 23.72
N MET A 126 4.34 -12.96 23.12
CA MET A 126 3.85 -13.01 21.74
C MET A 126 4.96 -13.31 20.73
N ARG A 127 6.16 -12.77 20.94
CA ARG A 127 7.34 -13.11 20.12
C ARG A 127 7.62 -14.60 20.14
N VAL A 128 7.66 -15.21 21.31
CA VAL A 128 8.08 -16.61 21.47
C VAL A 128 6.98 -17.57 21.00
N LEU A 129 5.72 -17.31 21.33
CA LEU A 129 4.64 -18.28 21.14
C LEU A 129 3.88 -18.10 19.82
N PHE A 130 3.77 -16.89 19.30
CA PHE A 130 2.86 -16.58 18.20
C PHE A 130 3.54 -15.98 16.96
N GLU A 131 4.82 -15.65 17.05
CA GLU A 131 5.55 -14.99 15.97
C GLU A 131 5.46 -15.77 14.66
N LYS A 132 5.65 -17.09 14.70
CA LYS A 132 5.52 -17.96 13.53
C LYS A 132 4.10 -17.90 12.92
N ARG A 133 3.06 -17.93 13.76
CA ARG A 133 1.66 -17.87 13.29
C ARG A 133 1.28 -16.52 12.72
N VAL A 134 1.82 -15.44 13.31
CA VAL A 134 1.63 -14.08 12.77
C VAL A 134 2.31 -13.97 11.41
N HIS A 135 3.53 -14.48 11.30
CA HIS A 135 4.27 -14.51 10.03
C HIS A 135 3.55 -15.31 8.94
N GLU A 136 3.05 -16.49 9.28
CA GLU A 136 2.24 -17.31 8.37
C GLU A 136 0.93 -16.61 7.95
N GLY A 137 0.34 -15.81 8.86
CA GLY A 137 -0.82 -14.97 8.57
C GLY A 137 -0.49 -13.87 7.57
N LEU A 138 0.60 -13.14 7.77
CA LEU A 138 1.06 -12.09 6.85
C LEU A 138 1.40 -12.66 5.46
N SER A 139 2.04 -13.84 5.40
CA SER A 139 2.35 -14.49 4.13
C SER A 139 1.12 -14.85 3.31
N ARG A 140 0.01 -15.17 3.97
CA ARG A 140 -1.29 -15.42 3.31
C ARG A 140 -1.97 -14.15 2.81
N ASP A 141 -1.70 -13.01 3.43
CA ASP A 141 -2.25 -11.72 2.98
C ASP A 141 -1.63 -11.21 1.68
N ASN A 142 -0.51 -11.79 1.24
CA ASN A 142 0.15 -11.39 -0.01
C ASN A 142 -0.79 -11.50 -1.22
N ASP A 143 -1.61 -12.55 -1.30
CA ASP A 143 -2.61 -12.70 -2.37
C ASP A 143 -3.66 -11.60 -2.33
N THR A 144 -4.07 -11.18 -1.14
CA THR A 144 -5.01 -10.07 -0.94
C THR A 144 -4.39 -8.75 -1.39
N ILE A 145 -3.11 -8.52 -1.09
CA ILE A 145 -2.36 -7.34 -1.54
C ILE A 145 -2.28 -7.34 -3.07
N LEU A 146 -1.91 -8.45 -3.69
CA LEU A 146 -1.84 -8.58 -5.15
C LEU A 146 -3.20 -8.30 -5.81
N ALA A 147 -4.28 -8.84 -5.27
CA ALA A 147 -5.64 -8.59 -5.77
C ALA A 147 -6.02 -7.10 -5.66
N ALA A 148 -5.66 -6.44 -4.55
CA ALA A 148 -5.88 -5.01 -4.35
C ALA A 148 -5.08 -4.15 -5.34
N LEU A 149 -3.83 -4.50 -5.60
CA LEU A 149 -2.97 -3.80 -6.57
C LEU A 149 -3.53 -3.93 -8.00
N ASN A 150 -3.92 -5.14 -8.41
CA ASN A 150 -4.54 -5.36 -9.73
C ASN A 150 -5.87 -4.61 -9.87
N GLY A 151 -6.69 -4.58 -8.81
CA GLY A 151 -7.91 -3.78 -8.77
C GLY A 151 -7.65 -2.28 -8.93
N GLY A 152 -6.63 -1.78 -8.25
CA GLY A 152 -6.16 -0.39 -8.36
C GLY A 152 -5.68 -0.06 -9.78
N LEU A 153 -4.86 -0.91 -10.39
CA LEU A 153 -4.40 -0.75 -11.77
C LEU A 153 -5.56 -0.70 -12.76
N ALA A 154 -6.51 -1.62 -12.65
CA ALA A 154 -7.69 -1.65 -13.52
C ALA A 154 -8.54 -0.38 -13.38
N TRP A 155 -8.66 0.16 -12.17
CA TRP A 155 -9.37 1.41 -11.93
C TRP A 155 -8.64 2.61 -12.55
N HIS A 156 -7.32 2.74 -12.38
CA HIS A 156 -6.52 3.81 -12.98
C HIS A 156 -6.55 3.78 -14.51
N ARG A 157 -6.47 2.60 -15.13
CA ARG A 157 -6.62 2.44 -16.58
C ARG A 157 -7.97 3.00 -17.07
N ARG A 158 -9.08 2.56 -16.47
CA ARG A 158 -10.43 3.06 -16.84
C ARG A 158 -10.58 4.57 -16.63
N ARG A 159 -9.98 5.10 -15.57
CA ARG A 159 -10.00 6.54 -15.30
C ARG A 159 -9.27 7.33 -16.39
N LYS A 160 -8.09 6.88 -16.81
CA LYS A 160 -7.31 7.51 -17.89
C LYS A 160 -8.05 7.42 -19.23
N GLU A 161 -8.63 6.28 -19.56
CA GLU A 161 -9.44 6.10 -20.76
C GLU A 161 -10.64 7.04 -20.79
N LYS A 162 -11.36 7.16 -19.67
CA LYS A 162 -12.49 8.08 -19.55
C LYS A 162 -12.07 9.54 -19.75
N ALA A 163 -10.95 9.95 -19.14
CA ALA A 163 -10.42 11.30 -19.31
C ALA A 163 -9.99 11.59 -20.74
N ALA A 164 -9.36 10.63 -21.42
CA ALA A 164 -8.96 10.76 -22.82
C ALA A 164 -10.17 10.92 -23.76
N ARG A 165 -11.24 10.13 -23.58
CA ARG A 165 -12.49 10.27 -24.35
C ARG A 165 -13.13 11.63 -24.14
N ALA A 166 -13.23 12.10 -22.89
CA ALA A 166 -13.81 13.41 -22.61
C ALA A 166 -13.00 14.56 -23.24
N ALA A 167 -11.67 14.45 -23.27
CA ALA A 167 -10.80 15.44 -23.91
C ALA A 167 -11.00 15.44 -25.45
N GLN A 168 -11.16 14.27 -26.06
CA GLN A 168 -11.44 14.16 -27.49
C GLN A 168 -12.79 14.78 -27.87
N GLU A 169 -13.85 14.45 -27.14
CA GLU A 169 -15.20 15.01 -27.36
C GLU A 169 -15.21 16.54 -27.21
N ALA A 170 -14.46 17.08 -26.22
CA ALA A 170 -14.34 18.53 -26.05
C ALA A 170 -13.57 19.20 -27.22
N GLY A 171 -12.55 18.52 -27.77
CA GLY A 171 -11.81 19.00 -28.94
C GLY A 171 -12.65 19.03 -30.18
N ASP A 172 -13.44 17.99 -30.44
CA ASP A 172 -14.31 17.87 -31.58
C ASP A 172 -15.43 18.95 -31.53
N ALA A 173 -15.96 19.25 -30.34
CA ALA A 173 -17.01 20.28 -30.16
C ALA A 173 -16.50 21.73 -30.39
N GLN A 174 -15.19 21.98 -30.28
CA GLN A 174 -14.59 23.30 -30.54
C GLN A 174 -14.20 23.51 -32.01
N SER A 175 -14.19 22.42 -32.79
CA SER A 175 -13.74 22.44 -34.20
C SER A 175 -14.90 22.46 -35.20
N GLY A 176 -16.13 22.33 -34.76
CA GLY A 176 -17.37 22.37 -35.55
C GLY A 176 -18.19 23.62 -35.27
#